data_eba6a4a1b3725b13ec51096f292312b0
#
_entry.id   eba6a4a1b3725b13ec51096f292312b0
#
_cell.length_a   1.000
_cell.length_b   1.000
_cell.length_c   1.000
_cell.angle_alpha   90.00
_cell.angle_beta   90.00
_cell.angle_gamma   90.00
#
_symmetry.space_group_name_H-M   'P 1'
#
loop_
_entity.id
_entity.type
_entity.pdbx_description
1 polymer ?
#
loop_
_entity_poly.entity_id
_entity_poly.type
_entity_poly.pdbx_seq_one_letter_code
_entity_poly.pdbx_strand_id
1 'polypeptide(L)'
;MSIVVKIMPKEEKKIFCQNIYKKEIVDSAEILCEYEKYANTVKVLLPIGCYTNFRDALFHFRKLVVSVEEGEIECQAFAIKEHLARALTDAATSILDHSSYVAERLLSDEKIEGEIKSNIRMILHKMKKANLRKRFSGMMLANDKIRISHNEMLGLIDEFYGYVGSNCKYEYAKYSQEYESQ
;
A
#
# COMPACT_ATOMS: atom_id res chain seq x y z
N MET A 1 36.38 20.70 17.43
CA MET A 1 36.17 19.80 16.28
C MET A 1 35.30 20.53 15.26
N SER A 2 35.85 20.91 14.13
CA SER A 2 35.07 21.60 13.10
C SER A 2 34.20 20.55 12.35
N ILE A 3 32.88 20.71 12.40
CA ILE A 3 31.97 19.89 11.59
C ILE A 3 32.15 20.36 10.15
N VAL A 4 32.67 19.50 9.28
CA VAL A 4 32.74 19.78 7.84
C VAL A 4 31.36 19.46 7.26
N VAL A 5 30.61 20.51 6.94
CA VAL A 5 29.31 20.36 6.24
C VAL A 5 29.61 20.08 4.78
N LYS A 6 29.15 18.92 4.28
CA LYS A 6 29.28 18.54 2.88
C LYS A 6 28.08 19.07 2.09
N ILE A 7 28.33 19.83 1.04
CA ILE A 7 27.31 20.41 0.18
C ILE A 7 27.20 19.55 -1.09
N MET A 8 25.99 19.14 -1.44
CA MET A 8 25.73 18.37 -2.66
C MET A 8 25.84 19.29 -3.90
N PRO A 9 26.64 18.91 -4.94
CA PRO A 9 26.72 19.66 -6.19
C PRO A 9 25.35 19.83 -6.84
N LYS A 10 25.10 21.01 -7.46
CA LYS A 10 23.79 21.40 -8.00
C LYS A 10 23.23 20.39 -9.01
N GLU A 11 24.05 19.90 -9.94
CA GLU A 11 23.60 18.94 -10.96
C GLU A 11 23.32 17.56 -10.35
N GLU A 12 24.14 17.12 -9.41
CA GLU A 12 23.92 15.86 -8.67
C GLU A 12 22.61 15.93 -7.89
N LYS A 13 22.37 17.02 -7.18
CA LYS A 13 21.13 17.29 -6.46
C LYS A 13 19.92 17.26 -7.39
N LYS A 14 20.02 17.88 -8.57
CA LYS A 14 18.94 17.89 -9.56
C LYS A 14 18.56 16.47 -10.00
N ILE A 15 19.56 15.65 -10.32
CA ILE A 15 19.36 14.24 -10.71
C ILE A 15 18.75 13.46 -9.55
N PHE A 16 19.24 13.66 -8.32
CA PHE A 16 18.71 13.02 -7.13
C PHE A 16 17.23 13.37 -6.89
N CYS A 17 16.88 14.66 -6.94
CA CYS A 17 15.48 15.10 -6.80
C CYS A 17 14.58 14.50 -7.89
N GLN A 18 15.03 14.44 -9.14
CA GLN A 18 14.29 13.84 -10.24
C GLN A 18 14.05 12.34 -10.02
N ASN A 19 15.04 11.64 -9.49
CA ASN A 19 14.91 10.22 -9.17
C ASN A 19 13.91 9.99 -8.02
N ILE A 20 13.99 10.77 -6.93
CA ILE A 20 13.03 10.70 -5.83
C ILE A 20 11.61 11.00 -6.34
N TYR A 21 11.43 12.04 -7.15
CA TYR A 21 10.11 12.36 -7.69
C TYR A 21 9.54 11.23 -8.55
N LYS A 22 10.30 10.73 -9.52
CA LYS A 22 9.81 9.73 -10.48
C LYS A 22 9.62 8.36 -9.84
N LYS A 23 10.65 7.87 -9.14
CA LYS A 23 10.67 6.48 -8.64
C LYS A 23 9.94 6.28 -7.32
N GLU A 24 9.84 7.34 -6.49
CA GLU A 24 9.20 7.22 -5.19
C GLU A 24 7.80 7.81 -5.23
N ILE A 25 7.67 9.09 -5.55
CA ILE A 25 6.40 9.81 -5.43
C ILE A 25 5.42 9.37 -6.52
N VAL A 26 5.82 9.40 -7.79
CA VAL A 26 4.92 9.06 -8.91
C VAL A 26 4.53 7.59 -8.85
N ASP A 27 5.49 6.68 -8.67
CA ASP A 27 5.21 5.24 -8.59
C ASP A 27 4.30 4.91 -7.40
N SER A 28 4.50 5.56 -6.24
CA SER A 28 3.63 5.37 -5.07
C SER A 28 2.23 5.95 -5.28
N ALA A 29 2.11 7.09 -5.99
CA ALA A 29 0.82 7.66 -6.34
C ALA A 29 0.02 6.72 -7.26
N GLU A 30 0.67 6.12 -8.27
CA GLU A 30 0.05 5.13 -9.15
C GLU A 30 -0.48 3.91 -8.37
N ILE A 31 0.32 3.36 -7.46
CA ILE A 31 -0.07 2.23 -6.61
C ILE A 31 -1.24 2.63 -5.68
N LEU A 32 -1.19 3.82 -5.09
CA LEU A 32 -2.28 4.31 -4.23
C LEU A 32 -3.57 4.48 -5.01
N CYS A 33 -3.51 4.98 -6.25
CA CYS A 33 -4.67 5.06 -7.15
C CYS A 33 -5.27 3.67 -7.46
N GLU A 34 -4.44 2.63 -7.62
CA GLU A 34 -4.97 1.27 -7.79
C GLU A 34 -5.69 0.78 -6.52
N TYR A 35 -5.13 0.98 -5.33
CA TYR A 35 -5.84 0.67 -4.08
C TYR A 35 -7.15 1.46 -3.95
N GLU A 36 -7.17 2.72 -4.35
CA GLU A 36 -8.36 3.56 -4.32
C GLU A 36 -9.45 3.04 -5.27
N LYS A 37 -9.09 2.57 -6.46
CA LYS A 37 -10.03 1.92 -7.39
C LYS A 37 -10.67 0.67 -6.76
N TYR A 38 -9.87 -0.19 -6.13
CA TYR A 38 -10.40 -1.37 -5.42
C TYR A 38 -11.28 -0.95 -4.25
N ALA A 39 -10.85 -0.02 -3.42
CA ALA A 39 -11.62 0.49 -2.30
C ALA A 39 -12.98 1.03 -2.75
N ASN A 40 -13.03 1.81 -3.81
CA ASN A 40 -14.26 2.32 -4.40
C ASN A 40 -15.16 1.21 -4.97
N THR A 41 -14.58 0.18 -5.58
CA THR A 41 -15.33 -0.96 -6.13
C THR A 41 -16.02 -1.76 -5.03
N VAL A 42 -15.35 -1.94 -3.90
CA VAL A 42 -15.87 -2.70 -2.74
C VAL A 42 -16.49 -1.79 -1.68
N LYS A 43 -16.58 -0.48 -1.95
CA LYS A 43 -17.15 0.56 -1.08
C LYS A 43 -16.49 0.65 0.30
N VAL A 44 -15.21 0.42 0.37
CA VAL A 44 -14.38 0.62 1.56
C VAL A 44 -13.75 1.99 1.52
N LEU A 45 -13.78 2.73 2.62
CA LEU A 45 -13.07 3.98 2.74
C LEU A 45 -11.59 3.72 3.08
N LEU A 46 -10.68 4.25 2.26
CA LEU A 46 -9.28 4.25 2.66
C LEU A 46 -9.08 5.15 3.89
N PRO A 47 -8.24 4.73 4.85
CA PRO A 47 -7.95 5.53 6.03
C PRO A 47 -7.40 6.90 5.66
N ILE A 48 -7.81 7.95 6.38
CA ILE A 48 -7.28 9.31 6.19
C ILE A 48 -5.76 9.38 6.34
N GLY A 49 -5.17 8.43 7.10
CA GLY A 49 -3.73 8.25 7.23
C GLY A 49 -3.01 8.04 5.91
N CYS A 50 -3.63 7.38 4.92
CA CYS A 50 -3.05 7.20 3.58
C CYS A 50 -2.76 8.56 2.94
N TYR A 51 -3.75 9.44 2.92
CA TYR A 51 -3.64 10.76 2.29
C TYR A 51 -2.76 11.72 3.10
N THR A 52 -2.83 11.63 4.43
CA THR A 52 -1.99 12.43 5.33
C THR A 52 -0.51 12.06 5.15
N ASN A 53 -0.19 10.77 5.14
CA ASN A 53 1.18 10.31 4.89
C ASN A 53 1.67 10.71 3.49
N PHE A 54 0.83 10.61 2.46
CA PHE A 54 1.20 11.04 1.12
C PHE A 54 1.47 12.55 1.05
N ARG A 55 0.63 13.37 1.67
CA ARG A 55 0.84 14.83 1.80
C ARG A 55 2.14 15.15 2.53
N ASP A 56 2.45 14.42 3.60
CA ASP A 56 3.66 14.65 4.39
C ASP A 56 4.92 14.26 3.60
N ALA A 57 4.86 13.22 2.75
CA ALA A 57 5.92 12.91 1.79
C ALA A 57 6.18 14.08 0.82
N LEU A 58 5.13 14.70 0.29
CA LEU A 58 5.26 15.89 -0.58
C LEU A 58 5.86 17.08 0.18
N PHE A 59 5.53 17.26 1.45
CA PHE A 59 6.14 18.29 2.29
C PHE A 59 7.65 18.07 2.49
N HIS A 60 8.06 16.82 2.73
CA HIS A 60 9.48 16.45 2.81
C HIS A 60 10.18 16.61 1.46
N PHE A 61 9.51 16.32 0.34
CA PHE A 61 10.05 16.57 -0.99
C PHE A 61 10.31 18.07 -1.23
N ARG A 62 9.40 18.95 -0.83
CA ARG A 62 9.60 20.39 -0.90
C ARG A 62 10.86 20.81 -0.10
N LYS A 63 11.05 20.29 1.12
CA LYS A 63 12.25 20.55 1.93
C LYS A 63 13.51 20.04 1.23
N LEU A 64 13.48 18.82 0.69
CA LEU A 64 14.59 18.23 -0.05
C LEU A 64 15.03 19.12 -1.21
N VAL A 65 14.10 19.69 -1.97
CA VAL A 65 14.40 20.59 -3.11
C VAL A 65 15.12 21.86 -2.67
N VAL A 66 14.81 22.41 -1.51
CA VAL A 66 15.46 23.66 -1.02
C VAL A 66 16.73 23.42 -0.20
N SER A 67 16.91 22.23 0.41
CA SER A 67 18.09 21.89 1.21
C SER A 67 19.36 21.91 0.37
N VAL A 68 20.49 22.28 0.97
CA VAL A 68 21.80 22.33 0.31
C VAL A 68 22.81 21.35 0.92
N GLU A 69 22.64 21.00 2.17
CA GLU A 69 23.49 20.08 2.92
C GLU A 69 23.15 18.63 2.58
N GLU A 70 24.15 17.82 2.23
CA GLU A 70 23.97 16.42 1.82
C GLU A 70 23.23 15.61 2.87
N GLY A 71 23.60 15.72 4.16
CA GLY A 71 22.94 15.02 5.26
C GLY A 71 21.47 15.41 5.44
N GLU A 72 21.11 16.67 5.20
CA GLU A 72 19.72 17.10 5.23
C GLU A 72 18.93 16.53 4.05
N ILE A 73 19.51 16.54 2.86
CA ILE A 73 18.91 15.96 1.64
C ILE A 73 18.61 14.47 1.85
N GLU A 74 19.58 13.72 2.39
CA GLU A 74 19.39 12.29 2.70
C GLU A 74 18.30 12.06 3.74
N CYS A 75 18.25 12.87 4.80
CA CYS A 75 17.23 12.80 5.83
C CYS A 75 15.82 13.04 5.25
N GLN A 76 15.65 14.06 4.39
CA GLN A 76 14.38 14.34 3.74
C GLN A 76 13.99 13.21 2.78
N ALA A 77 14.93 12.65 2.02
CA ALA A 77 14.68 11.52 1.14
C ALA A 77 14.22 10.27 1.91
N PHE A 78 14.83 9.99 3.05
CA PHE A 78 14.41 8.90 3.93
C PHE A 78 12.98 9.12 4.46
N ALA A 79 12.66 10.33 4.93
CA ALA A 79 11.33 10.67 5.42
C ALA A 79 10.25 10.53 4.34
N ILE A 80 10.54 10.92 3.08
CA ILE A 80 9.65 10.71 1.93
C ILE A 80 9.30 9.23 1.79
N LYS A 81 10.32 8.37 1.76
CA LYS A 81 10.14 6.92 1.59
C LYS A 81 9.31 6.30 2.71
N GLU A 82 9.56 6.71 3.97
CA GLU A 82 8.81 6.24 5.12
C GLU A 82 7.32 6.62 5.04
N HIS A 83 7.01 7.87 4.73
CA HIS A 83 5.64 8.33 4.61
C HIS A 83 4.91 7.63 3.46
N LEU A 84 5.54 7.46 2.30
CA LEU A 84 4.94 6.74 1.18
C LEU A 84 4.69 5.27 1.51
N ALA A 85 5.65 4.60 2.15
CA ALA A 85 5.49 3.21 2.59
C ALA A 85 4.33 3.04 3.59
N ARG A 86 4.15 3.98 4.53
CA ARG A 86 3.01 3.99 5.47
C ARG A 86 1.69 4.19 4.73
N ALA A 87 1.62 5.18 3.82
CA ALA A 87 0.41 5.44 3.03
C ALA A 87 -0.07 4.19 2.29
N LEU A 88 0.84 3.50 1.59
CA LEU A 88 0.52 2.30 0.83
C LEU A 88 0.18 1.09 1.72
N THR A 89 0.85 0.97 2.88
CA THR A 89 0.56 -0.10 3.84
C THR A 89 -0.82 0.06 4.46
N ASP A 90 -1.20 1.29 4.83
CA ASP A 90 -2.51 1.58 5.39
C ASP A 90 -3.62 1.28 4.37
N ALA A 91 -3.42 1.66 3.10
CA ALA A 91 -4.36 1.37 2.02
C ALA A 91 -4.54 -0.15 1.81
N ALA A 92 -3.43 -0.89 1.71
CA ALA A 92 -3.43 -2.35 1.55
C ALA A 92 -4.12 -3.04 2.73
N THR A 93 -3.86 -2.58 3.96
CA THR A 93 -4.44 -3.17 5.17
C THR A 93 -5.95 -2.98 5.21
N SER A 94 -6.46 -1.79 4.86
CA SER A 94 -7.89 -1.53 4.83
C SER A 94 -8.65 -2.48 3.90
N ILE A 95 -8.10 -2.72 2.70
CA ILE A 95 -8.72 -3.67 1.74
C ILE A 95 -8.60 -5.11 2.24
N LEU A 96 -7.47 -5.47 2.86
CA LEU A 96 -7.29 -6.80 3.44
C LEU A 96 -8.26 -7.08 4.60
N ASP A 97 -8.55 -6.08 5.44
CA ASP A 97 -9.49 -6.20 6.55
C ASP A 97 -10.91 -6.45 6.02
N HIS A 98 -11.34 -5.71 5.00
CA HIS A 98 -12.61 -5.98 4.30
C HIS A 98 -12.62 -7.39 3.68
N SER A 99 -11.57 -7.76 2.94
CA SER A 99 -11.47 -9.08 2.31
C SER A 99 -11.51 -10.21 3.35
N SER A 100 -10.87 -10.00 4.51
CA SER A 100 -10.87 -10.96 5.62
C SER A 100 -12.26 -11.12 6.21
N TYR A 101 -12.96 -10.02 6.45
CA TYR A 101 -14.33 -10.06 6.97
C TYR A 101 -15.28 -10.83 6.02
N VAL A 102 -15.27 -10.46 4.74
CA VAL A 102 -16.10 -11.11 3.73
C VAL A 102 -15.76 -12.61 3.62
N ALA A 103 -14.46 -12.94 3.58
CA ALA A 103 -14.02 -14.33 3.52
C ALA A 103 -14.49 -15.15 4.73
N GLU A 104 -14.40 -14.61 5.95
CA GLU A 104 -14.87 -15.28 7.16
C GLU A 104 -16.38 -15.57 7.13
N ARG A 105 -17.16 -14.62 6.61
CA ARG A 105 -18.61 -14.81 6.40
C ARG A 105 -18.91 -15.89 5.37
N LEU A 106 -18.24 -15.84 4.20
CA LEU A 106 -18.39 -16.86 3.15
C LEU A 106 -17.99 -18.26 3.63
N LEU A 107 -16.91 -18.37 4.42
CA LEU A 107 -16.45 -19.64 4.98
C LEU A 107 -17.42 -20.24 5.99
N SER A 108 -18.18 -19.40 6.68
CA SER A 108 -19.20 -19.80 7.66
C SER A 108 -20.56 -20.10 7.04
N ASP A 109 -20.81 -19.67 5.81
CA ASP A 109 -22.08 -19.89 5.12
C ASP A 109 -22.21 -21.34 4.63
N GLU A 110 -23.23 -22.06 5.10
CA GLU A 110 -23.47 -23.46 4.75
C GLU A 110 -23.82 -23.67 3.27
N LYS A 111 -24.30 -22.63 2.59
CA LYS A 111 -24.67 -22.68 1.18
C LYS A 111 -23.46 -22.73 0.25
N ILE A 112 -22.29 -22.34 0.73
CA ILE A 112 -21.06 -22.31 -0.07
C ILE A 112 -20.42 -23.71 -0.09
N GLU A 113 -20.14 -24.22 -1.28
CA GLU A 113 -19.50 -25.52 -1.49
C GLU A 113 -18.10 -25.60 -0.89
N GLY A 114 -17.72 -26.80 -0.46
CA GLY A 114 -16.43 -27.04 0.21
C GLY A 114 -15.22 -26.70 -0.64
N GLU A 115 -15.28 -26.91 -1.95
CA GLU A 115 -14.20 -26.57 -2.89
C GLU A 115 -14.01 -25.03 -2.98
N ILE A 116 -15.12 -24.28 -3.07
CA ILE A 116 -15.10 -22.82 -3.09
C ILE A 116 -14.49 -22.30 -1.79
N LYS A 117 -14.90 -22.83 -0.64
CA LYS A 117 -14.34 -22.50 0.68
C LYS A 117 -12.83 -22.76 0.74
N SER A 118 -12.36 -23.87 0.17
CA SER A 118 -10.93 -24.20 0.14
C SER A 118 -10.12 -23.16 -0.63
N ASN A 119 -10.60 -22.73 -1.80
CA ASN A 119 -9.95 -21.72 -2.62
C ASN A 119 -9.94 -20.34 -1.93
N ILE A 120 -11.05 -19.93 -1.32
CA ILE A 120 -11.13 -18.68 -0.52
C ILE A 120 -10.08 -18.70 0.60
N ARG A 121 -9.95 -19.80 1.36
CA ARG A 121 -8.94 -19.92 2.42
C ARG A 121 -7.52 -19.78 1.88
N MET A 122 -7.24 -20.40 0.74
CA MET A 122 -5.91 -20.36 0.11
C MET A 122 -5.55 -18.93 -0.31
N ILE A 123 -6.46 -18.21 -0.98
CA ILE A 123 -6.20 -16.84 -1.44
C ILE A 123 -6.03 -15.92 -0.24
N LEU A 124 -6.93 -15.98 0.75
CA LEU A 124 -6.83 -15.18 1.98
C LEU A 124 -5.53 -15.44 2.75
N HIS A 125 -5.07 -16.70 2.80
CA HIS A 125 -3.79 -17.03 3.42
C HIS A 125 -2.62 -16.37 2.70
N LYS A 126 -2.60 -16.38 1.37
CA LYS A 126 -1.58 -15.69 0.56
C LYS A 126 -1.59 -14.18 0.84
N MET A 127 -2.77 -13.54 0.88
CA MET A 127 -2.91 -12.11 1.18
C MET A 127 -2.40 -11.77 2.59
N LYS A 128 -2.80 -12.52 3.61
CA LYS A 128 -2.31 -12.32 5.00
C LYS A 128 -0.79 -12.50 5.09
N LYS A 129 -0.23 -13.48 4.40
CA LYS A 129 1.23 -13.71 4.35
C LYS A 129 1.98 -12.57 3.65
N ALA A 130 1.46 -12.05 2.55
CA ALA A 130 2.02 -10.90 1.85
C ALA A 130 2.01 -9.65 2.74
N ASN A 131 0.92 -9.39 3.46
CA ASN A 131 0.82 -8.26 4.40
C ASN A 131 1.78 -8.37 5.59
N LEU A 132 1.95 -9.55 6.18
CA LEU A 132 2.92 -9.77 7.26
C LEU A 132 4.36 -9.48 6.80
N ARG A 133 4.74 -9.90 5.60
CA ARG A 133 6.06 -9.58 5.03
C ARG A 133 6.29 -8.07 4.92
N LYS A 134 5.26 -7.29 4.61
CA LYS A 134 5.35 -5.81 4.57
C LYS A 134 5.58 -5.18 5.93
N ARG A 135 4.87 -5.63 6.97
CA ARG A 135 5.04 -5.10 8.34
C ARG A 135 6.47 -5.28 8.87
N PHE A 136 7.12 -6.40 8.52
CA PHE A 136 8.50 -6.67 8.94
C PHE A 136 9.57 -6.02 8.04
N SER A 137 9.25 -5.73 6.78
CA SER A 137 10.18 -5.14 5.83
C SER A 137 10.19 -3.60 5.85
N GLY A 138 9.20 -2.97 6.47
CA GLY A 138 9.04 -1.51 6.50
C GLY A 138 10.18 -0.75 7.20
N MET A 139 11.10 -1.45 7.86
CA MET A 139 12.24 -0.79 8.51
C MET A 139 13.49 -0.64 7.62
N MET A 140 13.67 -1.36 6.51
CA MET A 140 14.98 -1.37 5.80
C MET A 140 14.94 -1.79 4.32
N LEU A 141 13.86 -1.65 3.56
CA LEU A 141 13.87 -2.15 2.18
C LEU A 141 14.12 -1.05 1.15
N ALA A 142 15.07 -1.35 0.25
CA ALA A 142 15.20 -0.63 -1.01
C ALA A 142 13.85 -0.62 -1.74
N ASN A 143 13.49 0.54 -2.31
CA ASN A 143 12.19 0.82 -2.92
C ASN A 143 11.66 -0.24 -3.89
N ASP A 144 12.53 -0.89 -4.66
CA ASP A 144 12.14 -1.94 -5.61
C ASP A 144 11.43 -3.12 -4.92
N LYS A 145 11.82 -3.46 -3.68
CA LYS A 145 11.20 -4.54 -2.91
C LYS A 145 9.83 -4.15 -2.36
N ILE A 146 9.62 -2.88 -2.01
CA ILE A 146 8.32 -2.36 -1.57
C ILE A 146 7.35 -2.37 -2.75
N ARG A 147 7.77 -1.92 -3.92
CA ARG A 147 6.96 -1.90 -5.13
C ARG A 147 6.51 -3.30 -5.56
N ILE A 148 7.42 -4.26 -5.62
CA ILE A 148 7.11 -5.67 -5.94
C ILE A 148 6.09 -6.24 -4.94
N SER A 149 6.25 -5.94 -3.66
CA SER A 149 5.34 -6.37 -2.61
C SER A 149 3.92 -5.77 -2.75
N HIS A 150 3.77 -4.52 -3.18
CA HIS A 150 2.45 -3.91 -3.44
C HIS A 150 1.81 -4.44 -4.72
N ASN A 151 2.56 -4.68 -5.78
CA ASN A 151 2.05 -5.31 -7.00
C ASN A 151 1.59 -6.76 -6.74
N GLU A 152 2.32 -7.52 -5.92
CA GLU A 152 1.89 -8.85 -5.46
C GLU A 152 0.57 -8.76 -4.69
N MET A 153 0.43 -7.78 -3.78
CA MET A 153 -0.81 -7.59 -3.02
C MET A 153 -1.98 -7.20 -3.92
N LEU A 154 -1.79 -6.28 -4.87
CA LEU A 154 -2.82 -5.91 -5.84
C LEU A 154 -3.27 -7.12 -6.67
N GLY A 155 -2.34 -7.97 -7.12
CA GLY A 155 -2.67 -9.20 -7.82
C GLY A 155 -3.47 -10.20 -6.96
N LEU A 156 -3.16 -10.31 -5.67
CA LEU A 156 -3.93 -11.15 -4.75
C LEU A 156 -5.32 -10.59 -4.42
N ILE A 157 -5.45 -9.27 -4.35
CA ILE A 157 -6.73 -8.58 -4.21
C ILE A 157 -7.60 -8.87 -5.43
N ASP A 158 -7.04 -8.75 -6.63
CA ASP A 158 -7.73 -9.04 -7.88
C ASP A 158 -8.16 -10.52 -7.96
N GLU A 159 -7.25 -11.46 -7.61
CA GLU A 159 -7.55 -12.89 -7.50
C GLU A 159 -8.72 -13.15 -6.53
N PHE A 160 -8.73 -12.50 -5.36
CA PHE A 160 -9.78 -12.67 -4.36
C PHE A 160 -11.14 -12.18 -4.87
N TYR A 161 -11.23 -10.92 -5.28
CA TYR A 161 -12.51 -10.34 -5.70
C TYR A 161 -13.03 -10.94 -7.01
N GLY A 162 -12.14 -11.27 -7.95
CA GLY A 162 -12.49 -12.01 -9.15
C GLY A 162 -13.07 -13.38 -8.86
N TYR A 163 -12.45 -14.11 -7.91
CA TYR A 163 -12.90 -15.44 -7.52
C TYR A 163 -14.26 -15.41 -6.80
N VAL A 164 -14.42 -14.55 -5.78
CA VAL A 164 -15.69 -14.47 -5.03
C VAL A 164 -16.81 -13.87 -5.87
N GLY A 165 -16.51 -12.90 -6.73
CA GLY A 165 -17.47 -12.32 -7.65
C GLY A 165 -18.00 -13.31 -8.69
N SER A 166 -17.22 -14.30 -9.09
CA SER A 166 -17.61 -15.34 -10.03
C SER A 166 -18.35 -16.52 -9.38
N ASN A 167 -17.98 -16.89 -8.14
CA ASN A 167 -18.45 -18.11 -7.50
C ASN A 167 -19.45 -17.87 -6.35
N CYS A 168 -19.47 -16.67 -5.75
CA CYS A 168 -20.29 -16.34 -4.59
C CYS A 168 -20.92 -14.94 -4.70
N LYS A 169 -21.34 -14.53 -5.88
CA LYS A 169 -21.74 -13.14 -6.19
C LYS A 169 -22.80 -12.58 -5.21
N TYR A 170 -23.84 -13.36 -4.88
CA TYR A 170 -24.93 -12.90 -4.03
C TYR A 170 -24.50 -12.81 -2.57
N GLU A 171 -23.83 -13.83 -2.07
CA GLU A 171 -23.31 -13.90 -0.71
C GLU A 171 -22.24 -12.82 -0.49
N TYR A 172 -21.37 -12.64 -1.47
CA TYR A 172 -20.38 -11.57 -1.45
C TYR A 172 -21.04 -10.19 -1.34
N ALA A 173 -22.05 -9.89 -2.18
CA ALA A 173 -22.74 -8.60 -2.14
C ALA A 173 -23.40 -8.35 -0.79
N LYS A 174 -24.04 -9.38 -0.21
CA LYS A 174 -24.65 -9.34 1.12
C LYS A 174 -23.62 -9.01 2.20
N TYR A 175 -22.52 -9.76 2.27
CA TYR A 175 -21.52 -9.60 3.33
C TYR A 175 -20.67 -8.32 3.17
N SER A 176 -20.48 -7.83 1.94
CA SER A 176 -19.87 -6.54 1.70
C SER A 176 -20.73 -5.40 2.27
N GLN A 177 -22.06 -5.44 2.07
CA GLN A 177 -22.99 -4.46 2.65
C GLN A 177 -23.05 -4.51 4.18
N GLU A 178 -22.95 -5.70 4.77
CA GLU A 178 -22.88 -5.86 6.23
C GLU A 178 -21.63 -5.17 6.82
N TYR A 179 -20.49 -5.24 6.11
CA TYR A 179 -19.25 -4.56 6.53
C TYR A 179 -19.39 -3.02 6.50
N GLU A 180 -20.05 -2.49 5.48
CA GLU A 180 -20.30 -1.04 5.35
C GLU A 180 -21.17 -0.48 6.47
N SER A 181 -21.97 -1.34 7.13
CA SER A 181 -22.94 -0.95 8.15
C SER A 181 -22.36 -0.92 9.57
N GLN A 182 -21.08 -1.31 9.75
CA GLN A 182 -20.37 -1.34 11.04
C GLN A 182 -19.58 -0.06 11.29
#